data_08e12869bfee6a079e89110622c82c83
#
_entry.id   08e12869bfee6a079e89110622c82c83
#
_cell.length_a   1.000
_cell.length_b   1.000
_cell.length_c   1.000
_cell.angle_alpha   90.00
_cell.angle_beta   90.00
_cell.angle_gamma   90.00
#
_symmetry.space_group_name_H-M   'P 1'
#
loop_
_entity.id
_entity.type
_entity.pdbx_description
1 polymer ?
#
loop_
_entity_poly.entity_id
_entity_poly.type
_entity_poly.pdbx_seq_one_letter_code
_entity_poly.pdbx_strand_id
1 'polypeptide(L)'
;MADNIETVAAAGTLVTDPPYLDETAKANGKKLDQMTAALLDMSSSLGVLARAQTGVVEEMDYNGIKAVVAAGNAPAVFPVGTQLVNTYTAKDGKAYDCPWDVVKADDIAEGETGTTAPAMVLQMHYASLEDIPFSAYQAFYVVPEAGLVAGTYNIVMGLDWGTNVVNGGAYQFTLTKNAPAGARLTGFYNAPDTAPTSWKVYVYKDQMKSELLETCNVSSGKAGTSLGTFLAKPNGNLNGLHPVGYGDNRWHKSAYRQYLNSDAAAGRWWTPQDEWDMKPDQADTVPGFLAGFSDDFKAALTRVKVVTYGNTVTDDGSAVVTYDKIFLPSLQEIYCSPQVSGEGTGYWPYWKERTGAKTPQALWKTYPLRITRDLAQRTVGRSVLLRSAYRSYGHYTYSVYSDGGVFSWGATVAYRCAPACKMTTLG
;
A
#
# COMPACT_ATOMS: atom_id res chain seq x y z
N MET A 1 59.02 27.46 -25.82
CA MET A 1 57.70 26.78 -26.13
C MET A 1 57.62 25.36 -25.56
N ALA A 2 58.67 24.80 -25.02
CA ALA A 2 58.62 23.47 -24.41
C ALA A 2 58.22 23.53 -22.92
N ASP A 3 58.46 24.61 -22.24
CA ASP A 3 58.26 24.69 -20.77
C ASP A 3 56.79 24.81 -20.33
N ASN A 4 55.87 25.13 -21.26
CA ASN A 4 54.47 25.28 -20.92
C ASN A 4 53.66 23.96 -20.92
N ILE A 5 54.21 22.90 -21.49
CA ILE A 5 53.53 21.58 -21.57
C ILE A 5 53.83 20.74 -20.35
N GLU A 6 55.01 20.85 -19.76
CA GLU A 6 55.40 20.09 -18.57
C GLU A 6 54.65 20.53 -17.30
N THR A 7 54.32 21.85 -17.22
CA THR A 7 53.63 22.40 -16.04
C THR A 7 52.14 21.97 -15.93
N VAL A 8 51.53 21.63 -17.06
CA VAL A 8 50.12 21.16 -17.09
C VAL A 8 50.02 19.67 -16.79
N ALA A 9 51.07 18.88 -17.11
CA ALA A 9 51.04 17.42 -16.88
C ALA A 9 51.44 17.02 -15.46
N ALA A 10 52.12 17.84 -14.71
CA ALA A 10 52.65 17.47 -13.39
C ALA A 10 51.67 17.71 -12.22
N ALA A 11 50.59 18.42 -12.41
CA ALA A 11 49.82 18.89 -11.27
C ALA A 11 48.53 18.10 -10.98
N GLY A 12 48.02 17.25 -11.86
CA GLY A 12 46.78 16.47 -11.59
C GLY A 12 45.59 17.31 -11.06
N THR A 13 45.82 18.54 -10.78
CA THR A 13 44.88 19.56 -10.34
C THR A 13 44.99 20.72 -11.29
N LEU A 14 43.97 20.98 -12.05
CA LEU A 14 43.80 22.26 -12.72
C LEU A 14 44.02 23.35 -11.69
N VAL A 15 45.09 24.10 -11.86
CA VAL A 15 45.30 25.33 -11.05
C VAL A 15 44.11 26.21 -11.32
N THR A 16 43.29 26.38 -10.32
CA THR A 16 42.16 27.32 -10.37
C THR A 16 42.72 28.70 -10.59
N ASP A 17 42.38 29.33 -11.72
CA ASP A 17 42.74 30.69 -12.14
C ASP A 17 44.21 30.99 -12.39
N PRO A 18 44.84 30.37 -13.37
CA PRO A 18 46.10 30.92 -13.87
C PRO A 18 45.83 32.29 -14.43
N PRO A 19 46.58 33.33 -13.99
CA PRO A 19 46.32 34.73 -14.30
C PRO A 19 46.42 35.12 -15.78
N TYR A 20 46.84 34.16 -16.63
CA TYR A 20 46.98 34.36 -18.07
C TYR A 20 45.81 33.71 -18.90
N LEU A 21 44.86 32.99 -18.25
CA LEU A 21 43.66 32.51 -18.95
C LEU A 21 42.64 33.65 -19.04
N ASP A 22 42.33 34.04 -20.26
CA ASP A 22 41.27 34.97 -20.50
C ASP A 22 39.88 34.39 -20.20
N GLU A 23 38.88 35.24 -20.17
CA GLU A 23 37.50 34.81 -19.88
C GLU A 23 36.96 33.81 -20.90
N THR A 24 37.48 33.78 -22.12
CA THR A 24 37.14 32.84 -23.17
C THR A 24 37.63 31.44 -22.84
N ALA A 25 38.87 31.31 -22.34
CA ALA A 25 39.46 30.04 -21.91
C ALA A 25 38.72 29.50 -20.69
N LYS A 26 38.33 30.32 -19.72
CA LYS A 26 37.51 29.96 -18.58
C LYS A 26 36.13 29.48 -18.99
N ALA A 27 35.48 30.14 -19.94
CA ALA A 27 34.17 29.74 -20.47
C ALA A 27 34.26 28.42 -21.23
N ASN A 28 35.32 28.16 -21.97
CA ASN A 28 35.55 26.88 -22.65
C ASN A 28 35.83 25.73 -21.68
N GLY A 29 36.55 25.99 -20.58
CA GLY A 29 36.70 25.02 -19.49
C GLY A 29 35.36 24.56 -18.89
N LYS A 30 34.49 25.54 -18.54
CA LYS A 30 33.15 25.22 -18.05
C LYS A 30 32.30 24.46 -19.05
N LYS A 31 32.39 24.76 -20.35
CA LYS A 31 31.69 23.97 -21.39
C LYS A 31 32.21 22.56 -21.50
N LEU A 32 33.52 22.35 -21.35
CA LEU A 32 34.13 21.00 -21.37
C LEU A 32 33.69 20.18 -20.19
N ASP A 33 33.60 20.77 -18.99
CA ASP A 33 33.07 20.07 -17.79
C ASP A 33 31.61 19.70 -17.98
N GLN A 34 30.78 20.59 -18.55
CA GLN A 34 29.38 20.28 -18.87
C GLN A 34 29.25 19.18 -19.92
N MET A 35 30.10 19.17 -20.95
CA MET A 35 30.11 18.12 -21.94
C MET A 35 30.58 16.79 -21.34
N THR A 36 31.55 16.80 -20.45
CA THR A 36 32.03 15.59 -19.76
C THR A 36 30.92 15.01 -18.87
N ALA A 37 30.22 15.86 -18.11
CA ALA A 37 29.07 15.42 -17.32
C ALA A 37 27.94 14.83 -18.20
N ALA A 38 27.64 15.50 -19.34
CA ALA A 38 26.65 14.98 -20.28
C ALA A 38 27.06 13.65 -20.92
N LEU A 39 28.34 13.47 -21.22
CA LEU A 39 28.86 12.21 -21.76
C LEU A 39 28.83 11.05 -20.74
N LEU A 40 29.08 11.34 -19.46
CA LEU A 40 28.95 10.38 -18.37
C LEU A 40 27.47 9.96 -18.19
N ASP A 41 26.55 10.91 -18.24
CA ASP A 41 25.12 10.66 -18.22
C ASP A 41 24.66 9.82 -19.42
N MET A 42 25.15 10.13 -20.61
CA MET A 42 24.85 9.32 -21.81
C MET A 42 25.44 7.93 -21.73
N SER A 43 26.64 7.76 -21.18
CA SER A 43 27.27 6.44 -20.99
C SER A 43 26.49 5.57 -20.00
N SER A 44 26.04 6.17 -18.92
CA SER A 44 25.17 5.53 -17.94
C SER A 44 23.85 5.12 -18.59
N SER A 45 23.21 6.02 -19.33
CA SER A 45 21.95 5.76 -20.04
C SER A 45 22.09 4.66 -21.13
N LEU A 46 23.22 4.62 -21.85
CA LEU A 46 23.50 3.58 -22.83
C LEU A 46 23.73 2.21 -22.17
N GLY A 47 24.38 2.18 -20.99
CA GLY A 47 24.53 0.96 -20.20
C GLY A 47 23.19 0.38 -19.73
N VAL A 48 22.27 1.25 -19.29
CA VAL A 48 20.89 0.88 -18.94
C VAL A 48 20.12 0.41 -20.17
N LEU A 49 20.24 1.10 -21.31
CA LEU A 49 19.61 0.72 -22.57
C LEU A 49 20.07 -0.65 -23.07
N ALA A 50 21.39 -0.92 -23.02
CA ALA A 50 21.91 -2.21 -23.44
C ALA A 50 21.39 -3.37 -22.56
N ARG A 51 21.24 -3.14 -21.27
CA ARG A 51 20.65 -4.11 -20.33
C ARG A 51 19.15 -4.29 -20.53
N ALA A 52 18.41 -3.20 -20.78
CA ALA A 52 16.96 -3.25 -21.06
C ALA A 52 16.61 -4.01 -22.35
N GLN A 53 17.49 -4.00 -23.37
CA GLN A 53 17.29 -4.73 -24.61
C GLN A 53 17.30 -6.26 -24.42
N THR A 54 17.87 -6.78 -23.34
CA THR A 54 17.81 -8.21 -22.99
C THR A 54 16.51 -8.62 -22.31
N GLY A 55 15.61 -7.67 -21.99
CA GLY A 55 14.33 -7.90 -21.33
C GLY A 55 14.41 -8.16 -19.83
N VAL A 56 15.63 -8.34 -19.28
CA VAL A 56 15.88 -8.53 -17.85
C VAL A 56 17.00 -7.61 -17.42
N VAL A 57 16.78 -6.78 -16.42
CA VAL A 57 17.81 -5.94 -15.79
C VAL A 57 18.13 -6.54 -14.43
N GLU A 58 19.24 -7.27 -14.33
CA GLU A 58 19.65 -8.00 -13.12
C GLU A 58 20.20 -7.08 -12.01
N GLU A 59 20.78 -5.94 -12.39
CA GLU A 59 21.23 -4.92 -11.44
C GLU A 59 20.52 -3.60 -11.71
N MET A 60 19.85 -3.07 -10.69
CA MET A 60 19.10 -1.81 -10.79
C MET A 60 20.02 -0.62 -10.51
N ASP A 61 20.48 0.06 -11.55
CA ASP A 61 21.00 1.42 -11.44
C ASP A 61 19.84 2.41 -11.35
N TYR A 62 19.42 2.71 -10.13
CA TYR A 62 18.28 3.59 -9.89
C TYR A 62 18.49 5.01 -10.38
N ASN A 63 19.72 5.53 -10.35
CA ASN A 63 20.02 6.88 -10.84
C ASN A 63 19.92 6.92 -12.37
N GLY A 64 20.44 5.91 -13.06
CA GLY A 64 20.31 5.75 -14.49
C GLY A 64 18.85 5.61 -14.92
N ILE A 65 18.05 4.82 -14.20
CA ILE A 65 16.59 4.68 -14.44
C ILE A 65 15.89 6.03 -14.28
N LYS A 66 16.15 6.77 -13.19
CA LYS A 66 15.56 8.09 -12.93
C LYS A 66 15.97 9.11 -14.00
N ALA A 67 17.22 9.09 -14.47
CA ALA A 67 17.68 9.97 -15.55
C ALA A 67 16.92 9.70 -16.87
N VAL A 68 16.73 8.44 -17.22
CA VAL A 68 15.94 8.03 -18.41
C VAL A 68 14.48 8.49 -18.28
N VAL A 69 13.88 8.34 -17.10
CA VAL A 69 12.50 8.78 -16.81
C VAL A 69 12.39 10.29 -16.90
N ALA A 70 13.32 11.03 -16.30
CA ALA A 70 13.34 12.49 -16.31
C ALA A 70 13.46 13.07 -17.73
N ALA A 71 14.22 12.38 -18.60
CA ALA A 71 14.38 12.74 -20.00
C ALA A 71 13.15 12.41 -20.88
N GLY A 72 12.11 11.77 -20.33
CA GLY A 72 10.94 11.31 -21.08
C GLY A 72 11.20 10.09 -21.99
N ASN A 73 12.34 9.42 -21.82
CA ASN A 73 12.77 8.32 -22.66
C ASN A 73 12.33 6.93 -22.12
N ALA A 74 11.66 6.88 -20.98
CA ALA A 74 11.24 5.62 -20.36
C ALA A 74 10.43 4.70 -21.29
N PRO A 75 9.48 5.17 -22.13
CA PRO A 75 8.76 4.29 -23.04
C PRO A 75 9.63 3.58 -24.09
N ALA A 76 10.71 4.23 -24.50
CA ALA A 76 11.65 3.66 -25.47
C ALA A 76 12.67 2.70 -24.84
N VAL A 77 13.14 3.03 -23.63
CA VAL A 77 14.18 2.25 -22.93
C VAL A 77 13.59 1.11 -22.10
N PHE A 78 12.45 1.37 -21.48
CA PHE A 78 11.73 0.43 -20.62
C PHE A 78 10.27 0.28 -21.12
N PRO A 79 10.05 -0.36 -22.29
CA PRO A 79 8.69 -0.58 -22.75
C PRO A 79 7.86 -1.34 -21.72
N VAL A 80 6.54 -1.19 -21.79
CA VAL A 80 5.60 -1.90 -20.93
C VAL A 80 5.89 -3.41 -20.98
N GLY A 81 5.96 -4.05 -19.81
CA GLY A 81 6.33 -5.47 -19.67
C GLY A 81 7.83 -5.73 -19.44
N THR A 82 8.70 -4.71 -19.54
CA THR A 82 10.10 -4.84 -19.12
C THR A 82 10.15 -5.21 -17.64
N GLN A 83 11.01 -6.18 -17.28
CA GLN A 83 11.22 -6.59 -15.90
C GLN A 83 12.51 -5.98 -15.35
N LEU A 84 12.39 -5.29 -14.23
CA LEU A 84 13.51 -4.81 -13.41
C LEU A 84 13.62 -5.70 -12.18
N VAL A 85 14.74 -6.40 -12.02
CA VAL A 85 14.90 -7.35 -10.93
C VAL A 85 15.57 -6.68 -9.73
N ASN A 86 14.96 -6.86 -8.56
CA ASN A 86 15.50 -6.45 -7.27
C ASN A 86 15.63 -7.68 -6.36
N THR A 87 16.44 -7.61 -5.34
CA THR A 87 16.52 -8.64 -4.31
C THR A 87 15.62 -8.28 -3.14
N TYR A 88 14.79 -9.23 -2.72
CA TYR A 88 14.00 -9.16 -1.51
C TYR A 88 14.49 -10.18 -0.49
N THR A 89 14.90 -9.73 0.68
CA THR A 89 15.30 -10.59 1.80
C THR A 89 14.11 -10.78 2.74
N ALA A 90 13.66 -12.02 2.89
CA ALA A 90 12.57 -12.39 3.78
C ALA A 90 12.97 -12.32 5.27
N LYS A 91 11.99 -12.36 6.16
CA LYS A 91 12.21 -12.33 7.61
C LYS A 91 13.07 -13.47 8.17
N ASP A 92 13.17 -14.58 7.45
CA ASP A 92 14.03 -15.72 7.77
C ASP A 92 15.47 -15.59 7.20
N GLY A 93 15.77 -14.46 6.56
CA GLY A 93 17.06 -14.16 5.94
C GLY A 93 17.25 -14.74 4.53
N LYS A 94 16.24 -15.42 3.97
CA LYS A 94 16.33 -15.96 2.62
C LYS A 94 16.12 -14.87 1.59
N ALA A 95 17.02 -14.78 0.61
CA ALA A 95 16.93 -13.85 -0.49
C ALA A 95 16.14 -14.44 -1.67
N TYR A 96 15.37 -13.58 -2.34
CA TYR A 96 14.58 -13.91 -3.52
C TYR A 96 14.80 -12.86 -4.61
N ASP A 97 14.93 -13.30 -5.86
CA ASP A 97 14.81 -12.40 -7.01
C ASP A 97 13.37 -11.89 -7.08
N CYS A 98 13.21 -10.60 -6.95
CA CYS A 98 11.93 -9.90 -6.91
C CYS A 98 11.78 -9.01 -8.15
N PRO A 99 11.28 -9.55 -9.28
CA PRO A 99 11.08 -8.76 -10.49
C PRO A 99 9.90 -7.80 -10.33
N TRP A 100 10.06 -6.62 -10.94
CA TRP A 100 9.05 -5.57 -11.04
C TRP A 100 8.77 -5.30 -12.52
N ASP A 101 7.53 -5.44 -12.94
CA ASP A 101 7.09 -5.15 -14.30
C ASP A 101 6.90 -3.65 -14.50
N VAL A 102 7.36 -3.11 -15.60
CA VAL A 102 6.95 -1.77 -16.05
C VAL A 102 5.50 -1.86 -16.52
N VAL A 103 4.58 -1.33 -15.74
CA VAL A 103 3.15 -1.39 -16.04
C VAL A 103 2.64 -0.14 -16.76
N LYS A 104 3.35 0.98 -16.62
CA LYS A 104 3.12 2.23 -17.35
C LYS A 104 4.43 3.01 -17.43
N ALA A 105 4.92 3.24 -18.64
CA ALA A 105 6.23 3.85 -18.86
C ALA A 105 6.19 5.39 -18.96
N ASP A 106 5.02 5.98 -19.25
CA ASP A 106 4.77 7.40 -19.50
C ASP A 106 3.77 7.99 -18.49
N ASP A 107 4.09 7.94 -17.23
CA ASP A 107 3.24 8.47 -16.16
C ASP A 107 3.75 9.83 -15.65
N ILE A 108 2.93 10.47 -14.85
CA ILE A 108 3.28 11.67 -14.08
C ILE A 108 3.14 11.35 -12.59
N ALA A 109 4.15 11.71 -11.82
CA ALA A 109 4.08 11.73 -10.37
C ALA A 109 3.81 13.14 -9.87
N GLU A 110 3.07 13.25 -8.78
CA GLU A 110 2.84 14.50 -8.03
C GLU A 110 3.32 14.27 -6.59
N GLY A 111 4.16 15.15 -6.10
CA GLY A 111 4.68 15.15 -4.73
C GLY A 111 3.78 15.89 -3.75
N GLU A 112 4.13 15.84 -2.46
CA GLU A 112 3.36 16.48 -1.37
C GLU A 112 3.23 18.01 -1.53
N THR A 113 4.18 18.64 -2.21
CA THR A 113 4.16 20.09 -2.49
C THR A 113 3.33 20.47 -3.72
N GLY A 114 2.72 19.50 -4.40
CA GLY A 114 2.02 19.70 -5.67
C GLY A 114 2.95 19.76 -6.88
N THR A 115 4.26 19.62 -6.69
CA THR A 115 5.22 19.53 -7.79
C THR A 115 5.00 18.24 -8.57
N THR A 116 5.07 18.33 -9.89
CA THR A 116 4.92 17.17 -10.79
C THR A 116 6.21 16.89 -11.55
N ALA A 117 6.47 15.63 -11.85
CA ALA A 117 7.57 15.19 -12.70
C ALA A 117 7.20 13.94 -13.51
N PRO A 118 7.92 13.67 -14.62
CA PRO A 118 7.80 12.41 -15.33
C PRO A 118 8.01 11.24 -14.39
N ALA A 119 7.27 10.16 -14.64
CA ALA A 119 7.34 8.95 -13.84
C ALA A 119 7.14 7.69 -14.67
N MET A 120 7.69 6.60 -14.18
CA MET A 120 7.43 5.25 -14.66
C MET A 120 6.85 4.43 -13.51
N VAL A 121 5.76 3.72 -13.75
CA VAL A 121 5.11 2.88 -12.76
C VAL A 121 5.64 1.46 -12.85
N LEU A 122 6.12 0.95 -11.73
CA LEU A 122 6.55 -0.42 -11.54
C LEU A 122 5.54 -1.16 -10.66
N GLN A 123 5.24 -2.41 -11.00
CA GLN A 123 4.44 -3.30 -10.16
C GLN A 123 5.20 -4.59 -9.91
N MET A 124 5.23 -5.04 -8.67
CA MET A 124 5.84 -6.33 -8.32
C MET A 124 5.17 -7.47 -9.10
N HIS A 125 5.98 -8.26 -9.80
CA HIS A 125 5.48 -9.34 -10.68
C HIS A 125 4.82 -10.48 -9.89
N TYR A 126 5.37 -10.81 -8.75
CA TYR A 126 4.88 -11.86 -7.86
C TYR A 126 4.16 -11.29 -6.65
N ALA A 127 3.34 -12.09 -6.01
CA ALA A 127 2.75 -11.75 -4.72
C ALA A 127 3.82 -11.74 -3.63
N SER A 128 3.73 -10.81 -2.70
CA SER A 128 4.57 -10.72 -1.51
C SER A 128 4.58 -12.02 -0.72
N LEU A 129 5.52 -12.17 0.22
CA LEU A 129 5.64 -13.39 1.02
C LEU A 129 4.65 -13.46 2.18
N GLU A 130 4.24 -12.31 2.71
CA GLU A 130 3.45 -12.22 3.92
C GLU A 130 1.98 -11.94 3.63
N ASP A 131 1.11 -12.61 4.37
CA ASP A 131 -0.32 -12.36 4.37
C ASP A 131 -0.64 -11.31 5.43
N ILE A 132 -1.04 -10.12 5.01
CA ILE A 132 -1.34 -8.98 5.88
C ILE A 132 -2.81 -8.60 5.70
N PRO A 133 -3.59 -8.32 6.76
CA PRO A 133 -4.93 -7.79 6.62
C PRO A 133 -4.89 -6.32 6.16
N PHE A 134 -5.89 -5.91 5.42
CA PHE A 134 -6.04 -4.50 5.05
C PHE A 134 -6.21 -3.64 6.30
N SER A 135 -7.05 -4.08 7.23
CA SER A 135 -7.12 -3.58 8.61
C SER A 135 -7.44 -4.71 9.58
N ALA A 136 -7.12 -4.56 10.85
CA ALA A 136 -7.51 -5.51 11.87
C ALA A 136 -9.01 -5.37 12.22
N TYR A 137 -9.53 -6.32 12.99
CA TYR A 137 -10.81 -6.12 13.68
C TYR A 137 -10.74 -4.88 14.54
N GLN A 138 -11.73 -4.02 14.39
CA GLN A 138 -11.82 -2.80 15.20
C GLN A 138 -12.59 -3.05 16.50
N ALA A 139 -12.35 -2.21 17.50
CA ALA A 139 -13.12 -2.26 18.71
C ALA A 139 -14.54 -1.72 18.46
N PHE A 140 -15.56 -2.48 18.84
CA PHE A 140 -16.93 -1.99 18.89
C PHE A 140 -17.14 -1.02 20.03
N TYR A 141 -16.43 -1.24 21.13
CA TYR A 141 -16.59 -0.46 22.33
C TYR A 141 -15.24 -0.18 22.98
N VAL A 142 -15.01 1.07 23.24
CA VAL A 142 -13.89 1.55 24.05
C VAL A 142 -14.43 1.85 25.44
N VAL A 143 -13.89 1.18 26.44
CA VAL A 143 -14.33 1.33 27.82
C VAL A 143 -14.06 2.76 28.30
N PRO A 144 -15.09 3.49 28.76
CA PRO A 144 -14.95 4.87 29.22
C PRO A 144 -14.12 4.97 30.49
N GLU A 145 -13.83 6.21 30.93
CA GLU A 145 -12.98 6.49 32.10
C GLU A 145 -13.47 5.82 33.40
N ALA A 146 -14.79 5.63 33.53
CA ALA A 146 -15.35 4.94 34.69
C ALA A 146 -15.05 3.42 34.74
N GLY A 147 -14.54 2.85 33.65
CA GLY A 147 -14.40 1.41 33.53
C GLY A 147 -15.74 0.68 33.32
N LEU A 148 -15.67 -0.65 33.19
CA LEU A 148 -16.83 -1.53 33.31
C LEU A 148 -16.60 -2.49 34.48
N VAL A 149 -17.59 -2.62 35.34
CA VAL A 149 -17.55 -3.62 36.43
C VAL A 149 -17.96 -5.01 35.89
N ALA A 150 -17.56 -6.06 36.59
CA ALA A 150 -18.06 -7.41 36.26
C ALA A 150 -19.60 -7.44 36.27
N GLY A 151 -20.19 -8.03 35.22
CA GLY A 151 -21.65 -8.02 35.06
C GLY A 151 -22.08 -8.37 33.63
N THR A 152 -23.39 -8.44 33.41
CA THR A 152 -23.96 -8.69 32.09
C THR A 152 -24.21 -7.39 31.35
N TYR A 153 -23.80 -7.36 30.09
CA TYR A 153 -23.91 -6.25 29.16
C TYR A 153 -24.58 -6.67 27.87
N ASN A 154 -25.18 -5.70 27.18
CA ASN A 154 -25.75 -5.93 25.85
C ASN A 154 -25.40 -4.81 24.89
N ILE A 155 -25.33 -5.17 23.61
CA ILE A 155 -25.10 -4.28 22.48
C ILE A 155 -26.17 -4.58 21.42
N VAL A 156 -26.76 -3.54 20.84
CA VAL A 156 -27.59 -3.64 19.64
C VAL A 156 -26.70 -3.36 18.43
N MET A 157 -26.68 -4.30 17.48
CA MET A 157 -25.88 -4.19 16.27
C MET A 157 -26.71 -3.66 15.12
N GLY A 158 -26.18 -2.69 14.39
CA GLY A 158 -26.64 -2.33 13.05
C GLY A 158 -25.86 -3.08 11.99
N LEU A 159 -26.46 -3.28 10.83
CA LEU A 159 -25.84 -3.89 9.67
C LEU A 159 -25.49 -2.80 8.64
N ASP A 160 -24.31 -2.89 8.03
CA ASP A 160 -23.86 -2.01 6.95
C ASP A 160 -24.02 -2.66 5.56
N TRP A 161 -25.10 -3.42 5.36
CA TRP A 161 -25.38 -4.07 4.11
C TRP A 161 -25.91 -3.08 3.07
N GLY A 162 -25.04 -2.67 2.17
CA GLY A 162 -25.43 -1.76 1.09
C GLY A 162 -25.89 -0.39 1.60
N THR A 163 -26.85 0.21 0.91
CA THR A 163 -27.41 1.53 1.23
C THR A 163 -28.42 1.50 2.39
N ASN A 164 -28.79 0.31 2.86
CA ASN A 164 -29.80 0.15 3.91
C ASN A 164 -29.13 -0.30 5.21
N VAL A 165 -29.30 0.50 6.25
CA VAL A 165 -28.98 0.06 7.62
C VAL A 165 -30.14 -0.80 8.10
N VAL A 166 -29.87 -2.08 8.31
CA VAL A 166 -30.84 -3.02 8.87
C VAL A 166 -30.53 -3.16 10.36
N ASN A 167 -31.54 -3.14 11.21
CA ASN A 167 -31.37 -3.45 12.61
C ASN A 167 -30.86 -4.89 12.74
N GLY A 168 -29.63 -5.04 13.19
CA GLY A 168 -29.07 -6.33 13.58
C GLY A 168 -29.61 -6.80 14.90
N GLY A 169 -29.25 -8.00 15.28
CA GLY A 169 -29.66 -8.58 16.56
C GLY A 169 -29.08 -7.84 17.76
N ALA A 170 -29.73 -8.01 18.89
CA ALA A 170 -29.16 -7.63 20.17
C ALA A 170 -28.36 -8.80 20.73
N TYR A 171 -27.17 -8.49 21.24
CA TYR A 171 -26.23 -9.48 21.80
C TYR A 171 -25.93 -9.17 23.22
N GLN A 172 -25.86 -10.20 24.04
CA GLN A 172 -25.50 -10.08 25.44
C GLN A 172 -24.28 -10.95 25.77
N PHE A 173 -23.47 -10.49 26.70
CA PHE A 173 -22.28 -11.19 27.20
C PHE A 173 -22.06 -10.80 28.67
N THR A 174 -21.32 -11.64 29.40
CA THR A 174 -21.02 -11.38 30.80
C THR A 174 -19.52 -11.24 30.99
N LEU A 175 -19.10 -10.12 31.57
CA LEU A 175 -17.76 -9.91 32.09
C LEU A 175 -17.67 -10.56 33.48
N THR A 176 -16.70 -11.42 33.69
CA THR A 176 -16.41 -12.01 35.00
C THR A 176 -15.44 -11.18 35.80
N LYS A 177 -14.73 -10.23 35.14
CA LYS A 177 -13.78 -9.30 35.72
C LYS A 177 -14.11 -7.88 35.29
N ASN A 178 -13.60 -6.90 36.06
CA ASN A 178 -13.71 -5.50 35.67
C ASN A 178 -12.82 -5.23 34.45
N ALA A 179 -13.34 -4.49 33.48
CA ALA A 179 -12.58 -3.96 32.36
C ALA A 179 -12.15 -2.52 32.66
N PRO A 180 -10.84 -2.19 32.63
CA PRO A 180 -10.35 -0.86 32.95
C PRO A 180 -10.71 0.16 31.88
N ALA A 181 -10.65 1.44 32.21
CA ALA A 181 -10.72 2.53 31.26
C ALA A 181 -9.77 2.31 30.08
N GLY A 182 -10.24 2.59 28.88
CA GLY A 182 -9.44 2.42 27.68
C GLY A 182 -9.34 0.99 27.14
N ALA A 183 -9.89 -0.02 27.85
CA ALA A 183 -9.99 -1.38 27.30
C ALA A 183 -10.84 -1.41 26.03
N ARG A 184 -10.61 -2.40 25.19
CA ARG A 184 -11.20 -2.55 23.86
C ARG A 184 -12.01 -3.82 23.79
N LEU A 185 -13.29 -3.71 23.41
CA LEU A 185 -14.15 -4.86 23.13
C LEU A 185 -14.31 -5.03 21.62
N THR A 186 -13.98 -6.23 21.13
CA THR A 186 -14.05 -6.58 19.71
C THR A 186 -14.59 -8.00 19.52
N GLY A 187 -14.82 -8.41 18.28
CA GLY A 187 -15.28 -9.76 17.95
C GLY A 187 -16.76 -9.84 17.63
N PHE A 188 -17.48 -8.72 17.64
CA PHE A 188 -18.88 -8.69 17.19
C PHE A 188 -18.96 -8.76 15.67
N TYR A 189 -19.98 -9.43 15.16
CA TYR A 189 -20.25 -9.50 13.73
C TYR A 189 -21.53 -8.76 13.38
N ASN A 190 -21.63 -8.24 12.17
CA ASN A 190 -22.87 -7.80 11.56
C ASN A 190 -23.76 -9.02 11.36
N ALA A 191 -24.57 -9.31 12.29
CA ALA A 191 -25.16 -10.61 12.30
C ALA A 191 -26.67 -10.58 12.20
N PRO A 192 -27.23 -11.67 11.67
CA PRO A 192 -28.66 -11.92 11.73
C PRO A 192 -29.15 -11.98 13.18
N ASP A 193 -30.46 -11.96 13.35
CA ASP A 193 -31.18 -11.92 14.65
C ASP A 193 -30.76 -12.95 15.71
N THR A 194 -29.97 -13.94 15.31
CA THR A 194 -29.52 -15.03 16.22
C THR A 194 -27.99 -15.10 16.22
N ALA A 195 -27.39 -14.85 17.38
CA ALA A 195 -25.94 -15.02 17.54
C ALA A 195 -25.55 -16.49 17.41
N PRO A 196 -24.55 -16.84 16.57
CA PRO A 196 -23.98 -18.17 16.59
C PRO A 196 -23.36 -18.48 17.96
N THR A 197 -23.52 -19.70 18.42
CA THR A 197 -22.98 -20.16 19.72
C THR A 197 -21.43 -20.10 19.79
N SER A 198 -20.77 -19.97 18.63
CA SER A 198 -19.31 -19.85 18.52
C SER A 198 -18.76 -18.44 18.66
N TRP A 199 -19.62 -17.44 18.74
CA TRP A 199 -19.15 -16.06 18.81
C TRP A 199 -18.61 -15.69 20.19
N LYS A 200 -17.60 -14.84 20.16
CA LYS A 200 -16.88 -14.37 21.35
C LYS A 200 -16.73 -12.87 21.29
N VAL A 201 -16.81 -12.24 22.45
CA VAL A 201 -16.29 -10.90 22.67
C VAL A 201 -14.92 -11.04 23.31
N TYR A 202 -13.94 -10.38 22.71
CA TYR A 202 -12.59 -10.31 23.22
C TYR A 202 -12.39 -8.96 23.89
N VAL A 203 -11.94 -8.95 25.11
CA VAL A 203 -11.65 -7.75 25.89
C VAL A 203 -10.14 -7.60 25.97
N TYR A 204 -9.60 -6.64 25.22
CA TYR A 204 -8.19 -6.30 25.26
C TYR A 204 -7.95 -5.08 26.14
N LYS A 205 -6.79 -5.03 26.79
CA LYS A 205 -6.40 -3.93 27.64
C LYS A 205 -6.29 -2.59 26.89
N ASP A 206 -5.84 -2.65 25.64
CA ASP A 206 -5.59 -1.48 24.80
C ASP A 206 -5.63 -1.82 23.30
N GLN A 207 -5.43 -0.80 22.45
CA GLN A 207 -5.37 -0.95 21.00
C GLN A 207 -4.20 -1.82 20.52
N MET A 208 -3.12 -1.87 21.29
CA MET A 208 -1.92 -2.63 20.97
C MET A 208 -2.08 -4.13 21.24
N LYS A 209 -3.23 -4.55 21.81
CA LYS A 209 -3.48 -5.92 22.28
C LYS A 209 -2.38 -6.40 23.24
N SER A 210 -1.89 -5.51 24.08
CA SER A 210 -0.81 -5.80 25.02
C SER A 210 -1.17 -6.95 25.98
N GLU A 211 -2.46 -7.09 26.27
CA GLU A 211 -2.99 -8.13 27.14
C GLU A 211 -4.45 -8.45 26.76
N LEU A 212 -4.77 -9.74 26.61
CA LEU A 212 -6.15 -10.23 26.52
C LEU A 212 -6.68 -10.42 27.95
N LEU A 213 -7.56 -9.53 28.38
CA LEU A 213 -8.10 -9.55 29.75
C LEU A 213 -9.13 -10.66 29.93
N GLU A 214 -10.02 -10.83 28.96
CA GLU A 214 -11.12 -11.83 29.02
C GLU A 214 -11.64 -12.19 27.63
N THR A 215 -12.21 -13.38 27.52
CA THR A 215 -12.99 -13.84 26.38
C THR A 215 -14.37 -14.24 26.84
N CYS A 216 -15.41 -13.55 26.38
CA CYS A 216 -16.79 -13.80 26.78
C CYS A 216 -17.56 -14.55 25.70
N ASN A 217 -18.42 -15.49 26.09
CA ASN A 217 -19.40 -16.05 25.18
C ASN A 217 -20.50 -15.05 24.91
N VAL A 218 -20.99 -15.04 23.67
CA VAL A 218 -22.09 -14.17 23.25
C VAL A 218 -23.35 -15.00 23.07
N SER A 219 -24.48 -14.46 23.50
CA SER A 219 -25.82 -14.98 23.19
C SER A 219 -26.72 -13.89 22.68
N SER A 220 -27.81 -14.26 22.01
CA SER A 220 -28.85 -13.30 21.62
C SER A 220 -29.59 -12.81 22.86
N GLY A 221 -29.90 -11.51 22.91
CA GLY A 221 -30.68 -10.91 23.99
C GLY A 221 -30.25 -9.51 24.38
N LYS A 222 -31.00 -8.92 25.29
CA LYS A 222 -30.80 -7.56 25.82
C LYS A 222 -30.67 -7.55 27.35
N ALA A 223 -30.24 -8.67 27.94
CA ALA A 223 -30.07 -8.70 29.39
C ALA A 223 -28.89 -7.82 29.82
N GLY A 224 -28.97 -7.30 31.05
CA GLY A 224 -27.93 -6.50 31.66
C GLY A 224 -27.91 -5.03 31.19
N THR A 225 -26.76 -4.40 31.43
CA THR A 225 -26.56 -2.96 31.11
C THR A 225 -26.29 -2.79 29.61
N SER A 226 -27.04 -1.88 28.98
CA SER A 226 -26.82 -1.55 27.57
C SER A 226 -25.55 -0.72 27.37
N LEU A 227 -24.70 -1.15 26.46
CA LEU A 227 -23.56 -0.38 25.95
C LEU A 227 -23.92 0.50 24.75
N GLY A 228 -25.19 0.44 24.28
CA GLY A 228 -25.69 1.26 23.19
C GLY A 228 -25.99 0.49 21.92
N THR A 229 -26.27 1.26 20.88
CA THR A 229 -26.57 0.75 19.54
C THR A 229 -25.46 1.16 18.60
N PHE A 230 -24.86 0.20 17.92
CA PHE A 230 -23.82 0.40 16.92
C PHE A 230 -24.46 0.29 15.54
N LEU A 231 -24.58 1.41 14.86
CA LEU A 231 -25.21 1.51 13.53
C LEU A 231 -24.21 2.11 12.55
N ALA A 232 -23.89 1.40 11.46
CA ALA A 232 -23.36 2.03 10.28
C ALA A 232 -24.48 2.83 9.60
N LYS A 233 -24.28 4.11 9.33
CA LYS A 233 -25.25 4.96 8.65
C LYS A 233 -24.85 5.15 7.20
N PRO A 234 -25.79 5.05 6.25
CA PRO A 234 -25.51 5.39 4.88
C PRO A 234 -25.33 6.91 4.71
N ASN A 235 -24.50 7.28 3.76
CA ASN A 235 -24.33 8.61 3.16
C ASN A 235 -24.46 9.83 4.08
N GLY A 236 -23.34 10.47 4.36
CA GLY A 236 -23.30 11.81 4.98
C GLY A 236 -23.72 11.88 6.43
N ASN A 237 -24.04 10.79 7.06
CA ASN A 237 -24.52 10.74 8.44
C ASN A 237 -23.49 10.03 9.34
N LEU A 238 -22.30 10.60 9.39
CA LEU A 238 -21.11 9.99 9.99
C LEU A 238 -20.92 10.28 11.48
N ASN A 239 -21.77 11.15 12.06
CA ASN A 239 -21.61 11.58 13.44
C ASN A 239 -21.83 10.41 14.42
N GLY A 240 -20.79 10.07 15.14
CA GLY A 240 -20.81 9.07 16.21
C GLY A 240 -20.84 7.62 15.73
N LEU A 241 -20.44 7.36 14.48
CA LEU A 241 -20.35 6.01 13.96
C LEU A 241 -18.95 5.43 14.09
N HIS A 242 -18.92 4.19 14.55
CA HIS A 242 -17.72 3.39 14.53
C HIS A 242 -17.65 2.64 13.22
N PRO A 243 -16.44 2.45 12.67
CA PRO A 243 -16.21 1.41 11.69
C PRO A 243 -16.69 0.08 12.26
N VAL A 244 -17.26 -0.77 11.41
CA VAL A 244 -17.74 -2.10 11.83
C VAL A 244 -16.58 -3.00 12.23
N GLY A 245 -16.81 -3.93 13.12
CA GLY A 245 -15.78 -4.80 13.71
C GLY A 245 -15.00 -5.67 12.73
N TYR A 246 -15.43 -5.77 11.47
CA TYR A 246 -14.66 -6.45 10.41
C TYR A 246 -13.48 -5.64 9.87
N GLY A 247 -13.18 -4.50 10.46
CA GLY A 247 -12.15 -3.59 10.02
C GLY A 247 -12.69 -2.48 9.12
N ASP A 248 -11.78 -1.74 8.55
CA ASP A 248 -11.99 -0.53 7.78
C ASP A 248 -11.43 -0.71 6.37
N ASN A 249 -12.18 -0.35 5.35
CA ASN A 249 -11.73 -0.47 3.96
C ASN A 249 -11.09 0.81 3.40
N ARG A 250 -10.77 1.80 4.23
CA ARG A 250 -10.14 3.06 3.83
C ARG A 250 -8.63 2.91 3.73
N TRP A 251 -8.10 3.10 2.51
CA TRP A 251 -6.66 2.99 2.25
C TRP A 251 -5.81 3.84 3.19
N HIS A 252 -6.17 5.11 3.38
CA HIS A 252 -5.39 6.05 4.19
C HIS A 252 -5.26 5.64 5.66
N LYS A 253 -6.17 4.82 6.18
CA LYS A 253 -6.14 4.28 7.55
C LYS A 253 -5.66 2.82 7.62
N SER A 254 -5.42 2.17 6.48
CA SER A 254 -5.17 0.74 6.47
C SER A 254 -3.84 0.36 7.13
N ALA A 255 -3.84 -0.76 7.82
CA ALA A 255 -2.62 -1.39 8.33
C ALA A 255 -1.71 -1.81 7.18
N TYR A 256 -2.30 -2.17 6.04
CA TYR A 256 -1.54 -2.54 4.84
C TYR A 256 -0.69 -1.40 4.29
N ARG A 257 -1.24 -0.17 4.26
CA ARG A 257 -0.50 1.02 3.85
C ARG A 257 0.71 1.28 4.76
N GLN A 258 0.52 1.14 6.07
CA GLN A 258 1.61 1.30 7.04
C GLN A 258 2.69 0.23 6.83
N TYR A 259 2.29 -1.03 6.66
CA TYR A 259 3.20 -2.13 6.36
C TYR A 259 4.04 -1.88 5.12
N LEU A 260 3.42 -1.50 4.00
CA LEU A 260 4.09 -1.29 2.72
C LEU A 260 5.10 -0.13 2.74
N ASN A 261 4.83 0.90 3.53
CA ASN A 261 5.64 2.12 3.58
C ASN A 261 6.64 2.16 4.74
N SER A 262 6.88 1.02 5.40
CA SER A 262 7.76 0.93 6.56
C SER A 262 8.91 -0.05 6.33
N ASP A 263 10.10 0.30 6.80
CA ASP A 263 11.26 -0.57 6.96
C ASP A 263 11.54 -0.93 8.43
N ALA A 264 10.62 -0.60 9.32
CA ALA A 264 10.76 -0.87 10.75
C ALA A 264 10.70 -2.38 11.05
N ALA A 265 11.39 -2.78 12.11
CA ALA A 265 11.33 -4.15 12.62
C ALA A 265 9.89 -4.55 13.03
N ALA A 266 9.66 -5.86 13.16
CA ALA A 266 8.43 -6.41 13.71
C ALA A 266 8.09 -5.76 15.07
N GLY A 267 6.81 -5.47 15.29
CA GLY A 267 6.32 -4.76 16.47
C GLY A 267 6.39 -3.22 16.36
N ARG A 268 6.95 -2.66 15.28
CA ARG A 268 7.27 -1.22 15.20
C ARG A 268 6.63 -0.47 14.03
N TRP A 269 6.07 -1.15 13.04
CA TRP A 269 5.56 -0.49 11.83
C TRP A 269 4.09 -0.05 11.92
N TRP A 270 3.34 -0.56 12.87
CA TRP A 270 1.93 -0.22 13.01
C TRP A 270 1.69 0.79 14.14
N THR A 271 0.81 1.75 13.88
CA THR A 271 0.26 2.70 14.86
C THR A 271 -1.24 2.85 14.63
N PRO A 272 -2.06 3.06 15.68
CA PRO A 272 -3.48 3.29 15.49
C PRO A 272 -3.72 4.57 14.69
N GLN A 273 -4.67 4.52 13.75
CA GLN A 273 -5.06 5.66 12.93
C GLN A 273 -6.32 6.35 13.47
N ASP A 274 -7.06 5.68 14.34
CA ASP A 274 -8.14 6.25 15.14
C ASP A 274 -8.30 5.47 16.46
N GLU A 275 -9.25 5.90 17.29
CA GLU A 275 -9.48 5.30 18.61
C GLU A 275 -10.06 3.87 18.56
N TRP A 276 -10.56 3.43 17.39
CA TRP A 276 -11.20 2.14 17.22
C TRP A 276 -10.26 1.09 16.64
N ASP A 277 -9.13 1.51 16.09
CA ASP A 277 -8.16 0.61 15.50
C ASP A 277 -7.60 -0.38 16.52
N MET A 278 -7.35 -1.60 16.01
CA MET A 278 -6.67 -2.66 16.75
C MET A 278 -5.45 -3.11 15.96
N LYS A 279 -4.36 -3.39 16.66
CA LYS A 279 -3.13 -3.90 16.04
C LYS A 279 -3.39 -5.26 15.37
N PRO A 280 -3.03 -5.43 14.08
CA PRO A 280 -3.05 -6.75 13.46
C PRO A 280 -1.98 -7.65 14.08
N ASP A 281 -2.28 -8.95 14.21
CA ASP A 281 -1.35 -9.91 14.83
C ASP A 281 -0.03 -10.01 14.07
N GLN A 282 -0.07 -9.80 12.75
CA GLN A 282 1.10 -9.81 11.87
C GLN A 282 2.11 -8.70 12.23
N ALA A 283 1.64 -7.59 12.81
CA ALA A 283 2.52 -6.48 13.18
C ALA A 283 3.61 -6.89 14.17
N ASP A 284 3.36 -7.88 15.02
CA ASP A 284 4.35 -8.35 16.00
C ASP A 284 5.37 -9.34 15.44
N THR A 285 5.08 -9.97 14.31
CA THR A 285 5.87 -11.09 13.78
C THR A 285 6.49 -10.85 12.41
N VAL A 286 6.05 -9.79 11.72
CA VAL A 286 6.49 -9.44 10.37
C VAL A 286 7.10 -8.05 10.40
N PRO A 287 8.32 -7.84 9.89
CA PRO A 287 8.87 -6.50 9.70
C PRO A 287 8.12 -5.76 8.59
N GLY A 288 8.24 -4.44 8.55
CA GLY A 288 7.69 -3.64 7.46
C GLY A 288 8.22 -4.10 6.09
N PHE A 289 7.42 -3.93 5.05
CA PHE A 289 7.71 -4.45 3.71
C PHE A 289 9.05 -3.96 3.15
N LEU A 290 9.38 -2.69 3.37
CA LEU A 290 10.62 -2.10 2.88
C LEU A 290 11.88 -2.64 3.59
N ALA A 291 11.75 -3.28 4.75
CA ALA A 291 12.88 -3.89 5.45
C ALA A 291 13.56 -5.00 4.65
N GLY A 292 12.83 -5.64 3.73
CA GLY A 292 13.38 -6.70 2.87
C GLY A 292 14.20 -6.20 1.68
N PHE A 293 14.24 -4.90 1.40
CA PHE A 293 14.94 -4.31 0.25
C PHE A 293 16.22 -3.57 0.65
N SER A 294 17.12 -3.39 -0.33
CA SER A 294 18.36 -2.64 -0.16
C SER A 294 18.11 -1.17 0.17
N ASP A 295 19.09 -0.53 0.81
CA ASP A 295 19.02 0.90 1.13
C ASP A 295 18.94 1.76 -0.14
N ASP A 296 19.61 1.36 -1.21
CA ASP A 296 19.59 2.04 -2.51
C ASP A 296 18.16 2.03 -3.12
N PHE A 297 17.46 0.89 -3.06
CA PHE A 297 16.06 0.83 -3.50
C PHE A 297 15.17 1.74 -2.65
N LYS A 298 15.30 1.67 -1.32
CA LYS A 298 14.52 2.51 -0.40
C LYS A 298 14.76 4.01 -0.62
N ALA A 299 16.02 4.39 -0.89
CA ALA A 299 16.41 5.76 -1.22
C ALA A 299 15.91 6.22 -2.60
N ALA A 300 15.78 5.29 -3.55
CA ALA A 300 15.23 5.58 -4.87
C ALA A 300 13.72 5.86 -4.86
N LEU A 301 13.00 5.35 -3.87
CA LEU A 301 11.56 5.52 -3.75
C LEU A 301 11.19 6.91 -3.24
N THR A 302 10.29 7.57 -3.96
CA THR A 302 9.73 8.87 -3.61
C THR A 302 8.27 8.71 -3.20
N ARG A 303 7.83 9.48 -2.21
CA ARG A 303 6.41 9.56 -1.85
C ARG A 303 5.64 10.31 -2.92
N VAL A 304 4.67 9.65 -3.53
CA VAL A 304 3.86 10.19 -4.62
C VAL A 304 2.39 10.17 -4.25
N LYS A 305 1.64 11.08 -4.83
CA LYS A 305 0.19 11.18 -4.67
C LYS A 305 -0.50 9.91 -5.10
N VAL A 306 -1.32 9.37 -4.21
CA VAL A 306 -2.20 8.22 -4.43
C VAL A 306 -3.62 8.65 -4.09
N VAL A 307 -4.53 8.52 -5.06
CA VAL A 307 -5.94 8.85 -4.88
C VAL A 307 -6.74 7.58 -4.68
N THR A 308 -7.57 7.57 -3.65
CA THR A 308 -8.55 6.53 -3.38
C THR A 308 -9.91 7.15 -3.06
N TYR A 309 -10.97 6.39 -3.19
CA TYR A 309 -12.30 6.85 -2.81
C TYR A 309 -12.83 6.01 -1.65
N GLY A 310 -13.38 6.67 -0.66
CA GLY A 310 -14.04 6.04 0.47
C GLY A 310 -15.29 5.25 0.06
N ASN A 311 -15.79 4.41 0.97
CA ASN A 311 -17.12 3.82 0.83
C ASN A 311 -18.22 4.88 1.04
N THR A 312 -19.46 4.53 0.72
CA THR A 312 -20.62 5.43 0.87
C THR A 312 -21.54 5.02 2.02
N VAL A 313 -21.08 4.13 2.89
CA VAL A 313 -21.84 3.61 4.03
C VAL A 313 -21.38 4.26 5.33
N THR A 314 -20.10 4.23 5.62
CA THR A 314 -19.48 4.87 6.79
C THR A 314 -18.72 6.15 6.46
N ASP A 315 -18.57 6.44 5.16
CA ASP A 315 -17.95 7.65 4.62
C ASP A 315 -18.94 8.36 3.66
N ASP A 316 -18.55 9.53 3.19
CA ASP A 316 -19.28 10.27 2.14
C ASP A 316 -18.93 9.82 0.72
N GLY A 317 -17.99 8.88 0.59
CA GLY A 317 -17.52 8.38 -0.68
C GLY A 317 -16.60 9.33 -1.44
N SER A 318 -16.12 10.38 -0.80
CA SER A 318 -15.21 11.36 -1.41
C SER A 318 -13.81 10.79 -1.69
N ALA A 319 -13.05 11.52 -2.51
CA ALA A 319 -11.67 11.22 -2.78
C ALA A 319 -10.79 11.56 -1.57
N VAL A 320 -9.88 10.65 -1.24
CA VAL A 320 -8.84 10.84 -0.24
C VAL A 320 -7.49 10.73 -0.91
N VAL A 321 -6.61 11.68 -0.61
CA VAL A 321 -5.24 11.72 -1.11
C VAL A 321 -4.30 11.24 -0.02
N THR A 322 -3.40 10.34 -0.39
CA THR A 322 -2.23 9.95 0.41
C THR A 322 -0.96 10.16 -0.40
N TYR A 323 0.18 10.17 0.27
CA TYR A 323 1.49 10.18 -0.37
C TYR A 323 2.26 8.96 0.10
N ASP A 324 2.56 8.06 -0.84
CA ASP A 324 3.09 6.75 -0.55
C ASP A 324 4.31 6.43 -1.42
N LYS A 325 5.32 5.78 -0.86
CA LYS A 325 6.45 5.20 -1.61
C LYS A 325 6.01 3.95 -2.36
N ILE A 326 5.24 3.12 -1.67
CA ILE A 326 4.69 1.86 -2.16
C ILE A 326 3.17 1.87 -1.92
N PHE A 327 2.41 1.46 -2.93
CA PHE A 327 0.95 1.41 -2.85
C PHE A 327 0.37 0.18 -3.54
N LEU A 328 -0.84 -0.21 -3.17
CA LEU A 328 -1.58 -1.26 -3.89
C LEU A 328 -2.18 -0.68 -5.17
N PRO A 329 -2.27 -1.46 -6.25
CA PRO A 329 -3.05 -1.06 -7.42
C PRO A 329 -4.53 -0.86 -7.09
N SER A 330 -5.21 0.02 -7.84
CA SER A 330 -6.66 0.15 -7.82
C SER A 330 -7.33 -0.75 -8.85
N LEU A 331 -8.65 -0.89 -8.78
CA LEU A 331 -9.45 -1.56 -9.82
C LEU A 331 -9.19 -0.98 -11.21
N GLN A 332 -9.16 0.35 -11.31
CA GLN A 332 -8.94 1.03 -12.58
C GLN A 332 -7.56 0.71 -13.15
N GLU A 333 -6.54 0.76 -12.34
CA GLU A 333 -5.15 0.52 -12.75
C GLU A 333 -4.92 -0.89 -13.29
N ILE A 334 -5.57 -1.90 -12.73
CA ILE A 334 -5.50 -3.29 -13.24
C ILE A 334 -6.45 -3.58 -14.40
N TYR A 335 -6.94 -2.56 -15.10
CA TYR A 335 -7.86 -2.68 -16.23
C TYR A 335 -9.17 -3.41 -15.89
N CYS A 336 -9.72 -3.11 -14.72
CA CYS A 336 -11.03 -3.57 -14.26
C CYS A 336 -12.01 -2.40 -14.22
N SER A 337 -13.31 -2.67 -14.41
CA SER A 337 -14.35 -1.64 -14.32
C SER A 337 -14.41 -1.09 -12.90
N PRO A 338 -14.04 0.18 -12.66
CA PRO A 338 -14.06 0.75 -11.33
C PRO A 338 -15.50 1.10 -10.91
N GLN A 339 -15.76 1.11 -9.61
CA GLN A 339 -17.02 1.62 -9.06
C GLN A 339 -17.07 3.16 -9.07
N VAL A 340 -15.91 3.81 -9.19
CA VAL A 340 -15.75 5.25 -9.29
C VAL A 340 -14.56 5.56 -10.19
N SER A 341 -14.69 6.57 -11.05
CA SER A 341 -13.60 7.03 -11.92
C SER A 341 -12.64 7.93 -11.17
N GLY A 342 -11.36 7.93 -11.59
CA GLY A 342 -10.33 8.83 -11.03
C GLY A 342 -9.51 8.22 -9.91
N GLU A 343 -9.67 6.94 -9.62
CA GLU A 343 -8.79 6.21 -8.72
C GLU A 343 -7.48 5.90 -9.43
N GLY A 344 -6.38 6.50 -8.96
CA GLY A 344 -5.07 6.35 -9.61
C GLY A 344 -4.89 7.18 -10.89
N THR A 345 -3.94 6.78 -11.73
CA THR A 345 -3.54 7.48 -12.95
C THR A 345 -4.17 6.89 -14.23
N GLY A 346 -5.31 6.24 -14.08
CA GLY A 346 -6.01 5.58 -15.17
C GLY A 346 -5.60 4.12 -15.37
N TYR A 347 -6.03 3.55 -16.48
CA TYR A 347 -5.71 2.17 -16.81
C TYR A 347 -4.23 2.00 -17.16
N TRP A 348 -3.58 1.00 -16.56
CA TRP A 348 -2.21 0.68 -16.93
C TRP A 348 -2.16 -0.16 -18.22
N PRO A 349 -1.36 0.23 -19.22
CA PRO A 349 -1.25 -0.45 -20.50
C PRO A 349 -0.90 -1.94 -20.37
N TYR A 350 -0.03 -2.29 -19.43
CA TYR A 350 0.36 -3.66 -19.13
C TYR A 350 -0.83 -4.61 -18.96
N TRP A 351 -1.82 -4.21 -18.16
CA TRP A 351 -2.98 -5.06 -17.88
C TRP A 351 -3.94 -5.11 -19.06
N LYS A 352 -4.06 -4.02 -19.82
CA LYS A 352 -4.85 -3.99 -21.06
C LYS A 352 -4.27 -4.94 -22.10
N GLU A 353 -2.96 -4.86 -22.33
CA GLU A 353 -2.25 -5.70 -23.31
C GLU A 353 -2.24 -7.17 -22.88
N ARG A 354 -1.88 -7.44 -21.62
CA ARG A 354 -1.82 -8.80 -21.08
C ARG A 354 -3.18 -9.52 -21.11
N THR A 355 -4.28 -8.81 -20.90
CA THR A 355 -5.62 -9.39 -20.95
C THR A 355 -6.18 -9.50 -22.34
N GLY A 356 -5.65 -8.74 -23.31
CA GLY A 356 -6.15 -8.66 -24.68
C GLY A 356 -7.59 -8.11 -24.79
N ALA A 357 -8.13 -7.58 -23.69
CA ALA A 357 -9.50 -7.12 -23.65
C ALA A 357 -9.63 -5.73 -24.29
N LYS A 358 -10.66 -5.55 -25.13
CA LYS A 358 -10.95 -4.26 -25.79
C LYS A 358 -11.57 -3.24 -24.82
N THR A 359 -12.23 -3.71 -23.76
CA THR A 359 -12.87 -2.90 -22.73
C THR A 359 -12.42 -3.36 -21.35
N PRO A 360 -12.47 -2.50 -20.32
CA PRO A 360 -12.17 -2.89 -18.96
C PRO A 360 -12.98 -4.12 -18.55
N GLN A 361 -12.33 -5.02 -17.84
CA GLN A 361 -12.92 -6.31 -17.47
C GLN A 361 -13.93 -6.15 -16.36
N ALA A 362 -15.03 -6.89 -16.46
CA ALA A 362 -16.07 -6.86 -15.44
C ALA A 362 -15.59 -7.48 -14.12
N LEU A 363 -16.12 -6.96 -13.01
CA LEU A 363 -16.01 -7.59 -11.69
C LEU A 363 -16.67 -8.96 -11.67
N TRP A 364 -16.30 -9.78 -10.72
CA TRP A 364 -16.89 -11.10 -10.46
C TRP A 364 -16.69 -12.12 -11.59
N LYS A 365 -15.74 -11.88 -12.50
CA LYS A 365 -15.37 -12.79 -13.56
C LYS A 365 -13.90 -13.18 -13.45
N THR A 366 -13.61 -14.44 -13.75
CA THR A 366 -12.26 -15.00 -13.76
C THR A 366 -11.54 -14.67 -15.06
N TYR A 367 -10.31 -14.21 -14.94
CA TYR A 367 -9.41 -13.91 -16.05
C TYR A 367 -8.03 -14.52 -15.77
N PRO A 368 -7.69 -15.70 -16.32
CA PRO A 368 -6.47 -16.43 -16.00
C PRO A 368 -5.17 -15.62 -16.17
N LEU A 369 -5.15 -14.68 -17.12
CA LEU A 369 -3.99 -13.82 -17.34
C LEU A 369 -3.75 -12.79 -16.23
N ARG A 370 -4.68 -12.63 -15.28
CA ARG A 370 -4.55 -11.76 -14.13
C ARG A 370 -4.02 -12.49 -12.88
N ILE A 371 -3.82 -13.79 -12.94
CA ILE A 371 -3.31 -14.57 -11.82
C ILE A 371 -1.94 -14.03 -11.42
N THR A 372 -1.82 -13.63 -10.16
CA THR A 372 -0.55 -13.29 -9.53
C THR A 372 -0.03 -14.53 -8.81
N ARG A 373 1.24 -14.87 -9.05
CA ARG A 373 1.85 -16.06 -8.45
C ARG A 373 2.69 -15.70 -7.24
N ASP A 374 2.95 -16.66 -6.39
CA ASP A 374 3.75 -16.54 -5.18
C ASP A 374 5.23 -16.25 -5.50
N LEU A 375 5.86 -15.35 -4.77
CA LEU A 375 7.29 -15.04 -4.96
C LEU A 375 8.19 -16.25 -4.66
N ALA A 376 7.88 -17.01 -3.62
CA ALA A 376 8.66 -18.19 -3.22
C ALA A 376 8.28 -19.45 -4.00
N GLN A 377 6.99 -19.57 -4.39
CA GLN A 377 6.43 -20.73 -5.10
C GLN A 377 5.81 -20.28 -6.42
N ARG A 378 6.65 -19.92 -7.39
CA ARG A 378 6.30 -19.23 -8.65
C ARG A 378 5.24 -19.94 -9.52
N THR A 379 4.84 -21.15 -9.19
CA THR A 379 3.75 -21.89 -9.87
C THR A 379 2.40 -21.76 -9.18
N VAL A 380 2.35 -21.29 -7.94
CA VAL A 380 1.13 -21.23 -7.12
C VAL A 380 0.49 -19.85 -7.25
N GLY A 381 -0.78 -19.80 -7.68
CA GLY A 381 -1.57 -18.56 -7.68
C GLY A 381 -1.87 -18.07 -6.26
N ARG A 382 -1.85 -16.76 -6.07
CA ARG A 382 -2.16 -16.12 -4.79
C ARG A 382 -3.22 -15.03 -4.95
N SER A 383 -4.06 -14.90 -3.95
CA SER A 383 -4.96 -13.75 -3.85
C SER A 383 -4.18 -12.53 -3.37
N VAL A 384 -4.37 -11.39 -4.06
CA VAL A 384 -3.67 -10.14 -3.78
C VAL A 384 -4.67 -9.00 -3.59
N LEU A 385 -4.44 -8.18 -2.56
CA LEU A 385 -5.28 -7.03 -2.24
C LEU A 385 -5.10 -5.89 -3.23
N LEU A 386 -6.18 -5.14 -3.42
CA LEU A 386 -6.22 -3.84 -4.09
C LEU A 386 -6.52 -2.75 -3.07
N ARG A 387 -6.20 -1.48 -3.40
CA ARG A 387 -6.52 -0.36 -2.51
C ARG A 387 -7.95 0.15 -2.64
N SER A 388 -8.68 -0.24 -3.68
CA SER A 388 -10.05 0.20 -3.92
C SER A 388 -11.00 -0.34 -2.86
N ALA A 389 -11.72 0.55 -2.19
CA ALA A 389 -12.79 0.19 -1.28
C ALA A 389 -14.01 -0.33 -2.06
N TYR A 390 -14.70 -1.33 -1.53
CA TYR A 390 -16.03 -1.65 -2.02
C TYR A 390 -17.01 -0.60 -1.52
N ARG A 391 -17.56 0.19 -2.43
CA ARG A 391 -18.27 1.42 -2.06
C ARG A 391 -19.55 1.22 -1.25
N SER A 392 -20.22 0.10 -1.45
CA SER A 392 -21.49 -0.20 -0.77
C SER A 392 -21.34 -0.92 0.58
N TYR A 393 -20.10 -1.10 1.07
CA TYR A 393 -19.81 -1.73 2.36
C TYR A 393 -18.63 -1.02 3.03
N GLY A 394 -18.73 -0.77 4.33
CA GLY A 394 -17.67 -0.08 5.09
C GLY A 394 -16.45 -0.95 5.40
N HIS A 395 -16.55 -2.26 5.17
CA HIS A 395 -15.54 -3.22 5.61
C HIS A 395 -15.05 -4.18 4.51
N TYR A 396 -15.43 -3.98 3.24
CA TYR A 396 -14.98 -4.83 2.14
C TYR A 396 -13.98 -4.08 1.26
N THR A 397 -12.88 -4.76 0.95
CA THR A 397 -11.88 -4.34 -0.03
C THR A 397 -11.94 -5.24 -1.26
N TYR A 398 -11.43 -4.77 -2.40
CA TYR A 398 -11.25 -5.62 -3.56
C TYR A 398 -9.94 -6.38 -3.50
N SER A 399 -9.97 -7.56 -4.10
CA SER A 399 -8.79 -8.41 -4.31
C SER A 399 -8.87 -9.13 -5.66
N VAL A 400 -7.70 -9.41 -6.23
CA VAL A 400 -7.56 -10.37 -7.33
C VAL A 400 -7.31 -11.72 -6.70
N TYR A 401 -8.19 -12.68 -6.96
CA TYR A 401 -8.09 -14.03 -6.42
C TYR A 401 -7.05 -14.87 -7.16
N SER A 402 -6.70 -16.00 -6.57
CA SER A 402 -5.71 -16.95 -7.11
C SER A 402 -6.09 -17.53 -8.49
N ASP A 403 -7.34 -17.39 -8.91
CA ASP A 403 -7.85 -17.76 -10.25
C ASP A 403 -7.93 -16.59 -11.23
N GLY A 404 -7.51 -15.38 -10.80
CA GLY A 404 -7.57 -14.14 -11.58
C GLY A 404 -8.91 -13.43 -11.55
N GLY A 405 -9.89 -13.92 -10.81
CA GLY A 405 -11.16 -13.23 -10.57
C GLY A 405 -10.99 -12.02 -9.66
N VAL A 406 -11.76 -10.96 -9.88
CA VAL A 406 -11.76 -9.79 -8.99
C VAL A 406 -13.03 -9.82 -8.15
N PHE A 407 -12.85 -9.97 -6.84
CA PHE A 407 -13.92 -10.05 -5.86
C PHE A 407 -13.65 -9.10 -4.69
N SER A 408 -14.63 -8.92 -3.82
CA SER A 408 -14.47 -8.20 -2.57
C SER A 408 -14.57 -9.14 -1.37
N TRP A 409 -13.86 -8.80 -0.30
CA TRP A 409 -13.87 -9.56 0.94
C TRP A 409 -13.61 -8.66 2.14
N GLY A 410 -13.86 -9.18 3.35
CA GLY A 410 -13.65 -8.42 4.58
C GLY A 410 -12.21 -7.91 4.72
N ALA A 411 -12.05 -6.66 5.12
CA ALA A 411 -10.77 -5.99 5.27
C ALA A 411 -9.85 -6.66 6.32
N THR A 412 -10.42 -7.47 7.21
CA THR A 412 -9.66 -8.23 8.22
C THR A 412 -9.07 -9.55 7.70
N VAL A 413 -9.46 -9.95 6.50
CA VAL A 413 -8.88 -11.16 5.90
C VAL A 413 -7.48 -10.83 5.39
N ALA A 414 -6.51 -11.58 5.88
CA ALA A 414 -5.13 -11.40 5.46
C ALA A 414 -4.90 -12.01 4.08
N TYR A 415 -4.37 -11.21 3.18
CA TYR A 415 -3.96 -11.60 1.84
C TYR A 415 -2.58 -11.02 1.53
N ARG A 416 -1.99 -11.51 0.45
CA ARG A 416 -0.75 -10.96 -0.10
C ARG A 416 -1.02 -9.72 -0.95
N CYS A 417 0.05 -9.13 -1.47
CA CYS A 417 -0.04 -8.03 -2.43
C CYS A 417 0.94 -8.21 -3.60
N ALA A 418 0.64 -7.55 -4.70
CA ALA A 418 1.57 -7.23 -5.76
C ALA A 418 1.61 -5.70 -5.87
N PRO A 419 2.40 -5.04 -4.99
CA PRO A 419 2.37 -3.59 -4.85
C PRO A 419 3.04 -2.88 -6.02
N ALA A 420 2.83 -1.59 -6.10
CA ALA A 420 3.42 -0.72 -7.10
C ALA A 420 4.19 0.44 -6.47
N CYS A 421 5.12 0.99 -7.24
CA CYS A 421 5.82 2.24 -6.93
C CYS A 421 6.00 3.08 -8.19
N LYS A 422 6.43 4.33 -8.02
CA LYS A 422 6.80 5.18 -9.16
C LYS A 422 8.29 5.53 -9.08
N MET A 423 9.01 5.29 -10.17
CA MET A 423 10.34 5.84 -10.39
C MET A 423 10.20 7.23 -10.99
N THR A 424 10.73 8.23 -10.30
CA THR A 424 10.62 9.64 -10.66
C THR A 424 11.76 10.44 -10.04
N THR A 425 11.99 11.65 -10.53
CA THR A 425 12.96 12.61 -9.98
C THR A 425 12.36 13.57 -8.95
N LEU A 426 11.11 13.40 -8.57
CA LEU A 426 10.58 14.11 -7.40
C LEU A 426 11.44 13.79 -6.18
N GLY A 427 11.97 14.80 -5.54
CA GLY A 427 12.80 14.73 -4.33
C GLY A 427 12.03 15.07 -3.10
#